data_47fc85fb5317a643632ec5402eba2b94
#
_entry.id   47fc85fb5317a643632ec5402eba2b94
#
_cell.length_a   1.000
_cell.length_b   1.000
_cell.length_c   1.000
_cell.angle_alpha   90.00
_cell.angle_beta   90.00
_cell.angle_gamma   90.00
#
_symmetry.space_group_name_H-M   'P 1'
#
loop_
_entity.id
_entity.type
_entity.pdbx_description
1 polymer ?
#
loop_
_entity_poly.entity_id
_entity_poly.type
_entity_poly.pdbx_seq_one_letter_code
_entity_poly.pdbx_strand_id
1 'polypeptide(L)'
;MQYRKLGKTGIDVSALGFGIMRLPTIEGKVDREKSFEMINYAYENGVNYFDTAENYLSGESESVLGEAVKNYRDKINIATKVGIWHVKDGIEDIENLINGQLKRLKTDYIDFYMIHALTDKRWKTFEQIGIIDFFEKKKRQGIIKHYGFSYHGTASLFNEIVAKYDWEFAQIQMNYVDINMQAGISGLQYADNNGLGTIIMEPLRGGQLVNDANSEIKSILHNANPDKSLAEWGFEFLFNRNDVDIVLSGMNHIDQVKENIKIASNSYIGMLTVKETEALYKVSEVYRKLIKVPCTTCRYCGICPQNINIYNAFMQYNNAVTMDFESAKMYFTKNKDLINSCIDCRKCVDVCPQGIDIPKVLKEAYNFFQ
;
A
#
# COMPACT_ATOMS: atom_id res chain seq x y z
N MET A 1 -15.88 -15.22 1.03
CA MET A 1 -14.59 -14.69 0.50
C MET A 1 -14.33 -15.28 -0.88
N GLN A 2 -13.91 -14.47 -1.86
CA GLN A 2 -13.44 -14.97 -3.16
C GLN A 2 -11.95 -15.28 -3.07
N TYR A 3 -11.52 -16.38 -3.73
CA TYR A 3 -10.12 -16.78 -3.79
C TYR A 3 -9.61 -16.75 -5.23
N ARG A 4 -8.33 -16.43 -5.39
CA ARG A 4 -7.63 -16.34 -6.67
C ARG A 4 -6.30 -17.08 -6.59
N LYS A 5 -5.81 -17.60 -7.71
CA LYS A 5 -4.45 -18.14 -7.80
C LYS A 5 -3.45 -17.01 -7.88
N LEU A 6 -2.49 -16.97 -6.96
CA LEU A 6 -1.45 -15.93 -6.98
C LEU A 6 -0.41 -16.30 -8.05
N GLY A 7 -0.67 -15.86 -9.28
CA GLY A 7 0.18 -16.12 -10.44
C GLY A 7 0.70 -17.55 -10.50
N LYS A 8 1.95 -17.71 -10.94
CA LYS A 8 2.63 -19.01 -11.08
C LYS A 8 2.95 -19.72 -9.73
N THR A 9 2.78 -19.05 -8.58
CA THR A 9 2.93 -19.72 -7.26
C THR A 9 1.89 -20.82 -7.06
N GLY A 10 0.74 -20.70 -7.73
CA GLY A 10 -0.38 -21.64 -7.61
C GLY A 10 -1.11 -21.62 -6.27
N ILE A 11 -0.70 -20.75 -5.33
CA ILE A 11 -1.32 -20.64 -4.01
C ILE A 11 -2.70 -19.99 -4.12
N ASP A 12 -3.69 -20.55 -3.46
CA ASP A 12 -5.02 -19.95 -3.33
C ASP A 12 -5.01 -18.86 -2.24
N VAL A 13 -5.17 -17.62 -2.66
CA VAL A 13 -5.18 -16.45 -1.79
C VAL A 13 -6.55 -15.78 -1.79
N SER A 14 -6.95 -15.22 -0.65
CA SER A 14 -8.14 -14.38 -0.59
C SER A 14 -7.96 -13.13 -1.45
N ALA A 15 -8.96 -12.77 -2.24
CA ALA A 15 -8.92 -11.57 -3.09
C ALA A 15 -8.67 -10.29 -2.29
N LEU A 16 -9.10 -10.27 -1.02
CA LEU A 16 -8.76 -9.23 -0.04
C LEU A 16 -7.58 -9.70 0.82
N GLY A 17 -6.49 -8.94 0.85
CA GLY A 17 -5.39 -9.09 1.80
C GLY A 17 -5.48 -8.06 2.93
N PHE A 18 -5.09 -8.45 4.15
CA PHE A 18 -5.06 -7.56 5.31
C PHE A 18 -3.69 -6.90 5.46
N GLY A 19 -3.61 -5.57 5.22
CA GLY A 19 -2.40 -4.77 5.44
C GLY A 19 -2.27 -4.33 6.90
N ILE A 20 -1.21 -4.77 7.59
CA ILE A 20 -0.97 -4.51 9.03
C ILE A 20 -0.32 -3.14 9.30
N MET A 21 -0.24 -2.28 8.31
CA MET A 21 0.38 -0.96 8.41
C MET A 21 -0.47 0.06 9.20
N ARG A 22 -1.78 -0.12 9.27
CA ARG A 22 -2.73 0.90 9.76
C ARG A 22 -3.58 0.44 10.93
N LEU A 23 -3.13 -0.53 11.72
CA LEU A 23 -3.84 -0.97 12.92
C LEU A 23 -4.13 0.20 13.88
N PRO A 24 -5.20 0.11 14.70
CA PRO A 24 -5.55 1.15 15.66
C PRO A 24 -4.42 1.36 16.68
N THR A 25 -4.26 2.63 17.11
CA THR A 25 -3.22 3.01 18.07
C THR A 25 -3.81 3.85 19.20
N ILE A 26 -3.27 3.67 20.42
CA ILE A 26 -3.55 4.50 21.59
C ILE A 26 -2.21 5.10 22.04
N GLU A 27 -2.14 6.43 22.14
CA GLU A 27 -0.92 7.15 22.54
C GLU A 27 0.34 6.76 21.74
N GLY A 28 0.15 6.47 20.43
CA GLY A 28 1.24 6.12 19.51
C GLY A 28 1.69 4.65 19.56
N LYS A 29 1.11 3.80 20.43
CA LYS A 29 1.32 2.35 20.49
C LYS A 29 0.13 1.61 19.89
N VAL A 30 0.37 0.41 19.36
CA VAL A 30 -0.70 -0.41 18.79
C VAL A 30 -1.68 -0.85 19.88
N ASP A 31 -2.98 -0.57 19.65
CA ASP A 31 -4.07 -1.15 20.44
C ASP A 31 -4.19 -2.65 20.10
N ARG A 32 -3.52 -3.48 20.91
CA ARG A 32 -3.42 -4.93 20.64
C ARG A 32 -4.76 -5.64 20.71
N GLU A 33 -5.63 -5.25 21.65
CA GLU A 33 -6.93 -5.88 21.82
C GLU A 33 -7.79 -5.70 20.58
N LYS A 34 -7.97 -4.45 20.12
CA LYS A 34 -8.71 -4.17 18.89
C LYS A 34 -8.03 -4.75 17.66
N SER A 35 -6.70 -4.72 17.61
CA SER A 35 -5.93 -5.29 16.49
C SER A 35 -6.14 -6.79 16.38
N PHE A 36 -6.12 -7.52 17.49
CA PHE A 36 -6.37 -8.97 17.52
C PHE A 36 -7.81 -9.30 17.14
N GLU A 37 -8.79 -8.54 17.63
CA GLU A 37 -10.19 -8.66 17.20
C GLU A 37 -10.31 -8.56 15.66
N MET A 38 -9.72 -7.51 15.08
CA MET A 38 -9.78 -7.26 13.64
C MET A 38 -9.08 -8.34 12.81
N ILE A 39 -7.87 -8.78 13.24
CA ILE A 39 -7.09 -9.81 12.54
C ILE A 39 -7.80 -11.17 12.62
N ASN A 40 -8.28 -11.56 13.80
CA ASN A 40 -9.00 -12.82 13.98
C ASN A 40 -10.34 -12.82 13.22
N TYR A 41 -11.09 -11.72 13.28
CA TYR A 41 -12.33 -11.59 12.50
C TYR A 41 -12.06 -11.75 11.00
N ALA A 42 -10.99 -11.15 10.48
CA ALA A 42 -10.63 -11.28 9.08
C ALA A 42 -10.30 -12.73 8.71
N TYR A 43 -9.49 -13.43 9.52
CA TYR A 43 -9.17 -14.85 9.33
C TYR A 43 -10.43 -15.72 9.37
N GLU A 44 -11.29 -15.59 10.38
CA GLU A 44 -12.53 -16.36 10.55
C GLU A 44 -13.51 -16.15 9.37
N ASN A 45 -13.42 -15.02 8.67
CA ASN A 45 -14.22 -14.72 7.48
C ASN A 45 -13.47 -14.93 6.16
N GLY A 46 -12.38 -15.72 6.20
CA GLY A 46 -11.72 -16.29 5.02
C GLY A 46 -10.58 -15.44 4.44
N VAL A 47 -10.12 -14.39 5.11
CA VAL A 47 -8.88 -13.70 4.72
C VAL A 47 -7.71 -14.61 5.10
N ASN A 48 -6.87 -14.96 4.12
CA ASN A 48 -5.70 -15.82 4.33
C ASN A 48 -4.36 -15.20 3.92
N TYR A 49 -4.34 -13.90 3.56
CA TYR A 49 -3.13 -13.17 3.21
C TYR A 49 -2.98 -11.93 4.10
N PHE A 50 -1.86 -11.84 4.83
CA PHE A 50 -1.54 -10.77 5.77
C PHE A 50 -0.20 -10.13 5.40
N ASP A 51 -0.23 -8.81 5.13
CA ASP A 51 0.93 -8.05 4.69
C ASP A 51 1.48 -7.15 5.79
N THR A 52 2.74 -7.31 6.14
CA THR A 52 3.45 -6.51 7.13
C THR A 52 4.81 -6.03 6.63
N ALA A 53 5.50 -5.25 7.43
CA ALA A 53 6.92 -4.90 7.24
C ALA A 53 7.52 -4.51 8.59
N GLU A 54 8.83 -4.65 8.70
CA GLU A 54 9.58 -4.40 9.91
C GLU A 54 9.41 -2.98 10.45
N ASN A 55 9.34 -1.98 9.55
CA ASN A 55 9.22 -0.57 9.94
C ASN A 55 7.78 -0.07 10.13
N TYR A 56 6.75 -0.91 9.94
CA TYR A 56 5.38 -0.50 10.12
C TYR A 56 5.04 -0.32 11.62
N LEU A 57 4.22 0.70 11.93
CA LEU A 57 3.76 0.98 13.30
C LEU A 57 4.94 1.10 14.29
N SER A 58 5.99 1.83 13.90
CA SER A 58 7.20 2.02 14.69
C SER A 58 7.90 0.70 15.09
N GLY A 59 7.76 -0.34 14.25
CA GLY A 59 8.37 -1.66 14.45
C GLY A 59 7.51 -2.68 15.20
N GLU A 60 6.27 -2.33 15.57
CA GLU A 60 5.38 -3.24 16.32
C GLU A 60 4.59 -4.20 15.41
N SER A 61 4.44 -3.89 14.12
CA SER A 61 3.56 -4.58 13.18
C SER A 61 3.76 -6.09 13.12
N GLU A 62 4.99 -6.56 12.95
CA GLU A 62 5.32 -7.98 12.87
C GLU A 62 5.05 -8.72 14.19
N SER A 63 5.36 -8.11 15.33
CA SER A 63 5.14 -8.72 16.65
C SER A 63 3.64 -8.86 16.94
N VAL A 64 2.85 -7.85 16.59
CA VAL A 64 1.39 -7.86 16.75
C VAL A 64 0.78 -8.95 15.87
N LEU A 65 1.17 -9.03 14.60
CA LEU A 65 0.70 -10.08 13.70
C LEU A 65 1.06 -11.47 14.23
N GLY A 66 2.34 -11.70 14.57
CA GLY A 66 2.82 -13.00 15.05
C GLY A 66 2.12 -13.47 16.33
N GLU A 67 1.72 -12.54 17.21
CA GLU A 67 0.93 -12.88 18.39
C GLU A 67 -0.54 -13.22 18.05
N ALA A 68 -1.16 -12.44 17.18
CA ALA A 68 -2.55 -12.62 16.81
C ALA A 68 -2.78 -13.98 16.13
N VAL A 69 -1.87 -14.40 15.25
CA VAL A 69 -2.07 -15.55 14.38
C VAL A 69 -1.44 -16.86 14.87
N LYS A 70 -0.85 -16.88 16.06
CA LYS A 70 -0.08 -18.03 16.59
C LYS A 70 -0.82 -19.37 16.55
N ASN A 71 -2.14 -19.36 16.68
CA ASN A 71 -2.96 -20.58 16.76
C ASN A 71 -3.38 -21.13 15.38
N TYR A 72 -3.12 -20.37 14.30
CA TYR A 72 -3.50 -20.74 12.93
C TYR A 72 -2.48 -20.27 11.89
N ARG A 73 -1.20 -20.12 12.31
CA ARG A 73 -0.08 -19.66 11.47
C ARG A 73 0.06 -20.48 10.19
N ASP A 74 -0.17 -21.78 10.27
CA ASP A 74 -0.07 -22.74 9.17
C ASP A 74 -1.24 -22.67 8.17
N LYS A 75 -2.30 -21.94 8.50
CA LYS A 75 -3.51 -21.79 7.67
C LYS A 75 -3.56 -20.48 6.91
N ILE A 76 -2.54 -19.63 7.06
CA ILE A 76 -2.47 -18.32 6.44
C ILE A 76 -1.14 -18.08 5.75
N ASN A 77 -1.12 -17.07 4.91
CA ASN A 77 0.08 -16.58 4.23
C ASN A 77 0.52 -15.25 4.84
N ILE A 78 1.75 -15.18 5.34
CA ILE A 78 2.36 -13.95 5.83
C ILE A 78 3.34 -13.42 4.80
N ALA A 79 3.16 -12.14 4.44
CA ALA A 79 4.10 -11.38 3.65
C ALA A 79 4.84 -10.37 4.51
N THR A 80 6.17 -10.34 4.43
CA THR A 80 6.99 -9.26 5.01
C THR A 80 8.13 -8.88 4.06
N LYS A 81 8.92 -7.86 4.43
CA LYS A 81 9.74 -7.12 3.48
C LYS A 81 11.14 -6.85 3.98
N VAL A 82 12.11 -6.74 3.05
CA VAL A 82 13.46 -6.21 3.30
C VAL A 82 13.60 -4.81 2.70
N GLY A 83 13.85 -3.81 3.55
CA GLY A 83 14.08 -2.43 3.12
C GLY A 83 15.56 -2.11 2.98
N ILE A 84 15.93 -1.28 1.98
CA ILE A 84 17.30 -0.84 1.73
C ILE A 84 17.94 -0.12 2.92
N TRP A 85 17.13 0.50 3.76
CA TRP A 85 17.58 1.23 4.96
C TRP A 85 18.19 0.33 6.04
N HIS A 86 18.06 -0.98 5.89
CA HIS A 86 18.73 -1.98 6.75
C HIS A 86 20.07 -2.44 6.20
N VAL A 87 20.38 -2.11 4.94
CA VAL A 87 21.61 -2.58 4.27
C VAL A 87 22.70 -1.51 4.43
N LYS A 88 23.69 -1.81 5.28
CA LYS A 88 24.89 -1.00 5.49
C LYS A 88 26.12 -1.72 4.97
N ASP A 89 26.32 -2.95 5.43
CA ASP A 89 27.51 -3.76 5.16
C ASP A 89 27.26 -4.91 4.18
N GLY A 90 26.02 -4.98 3.61
CA GLY A 90 25.68 -5.93 2.57
C GLY A 90 24.71 -7.03 3.02
N ILE A 91 24.95 -8.26 2.53
CA ILE A 91 24.01 -9.38 2.68
C ILE A 91 23.83 -9.87 4.12
N GLU A 92 24.84 -9.67 4.99
CA GLU A 92 24.77 -10.04 6.40
C GLU A 92 23.71 -9.24 7.16
N ASP A 93 23.52 -7.98 6.80
CA ASP A 93 22.46 -7.17 7.39
C ASP A 93 21.06 -7.77 7.10
N ILE A 94 20.89 -8.31 5.90
CA ILE A 94 19.62 -8.95 5.50
C ILE A 94 19.45 -10.29 6.22
N GLU A 95 20.54 -11.04 6.44
CA GLU A 95 20.51 -12.27 7.25
C GLU A 95 20.06 -11.97 8.70
N ASN A 96 20.58 -10.92 9.30
CA ASN A 96 20.21 -10.48 10.64
C ASN A 96 18.77 -9.99 10.69
N LEU A 97 18.33 -9.25 9.66
CA LEU A 97 16.97 -8.76 9.56
C LEU A 97 15.96 -9.90 9.52
N ILE A 98 16.12 -10.87 8.60
CA ILE A 98 15.18 -11.99 8.45
C ILE A 98 15.11 -12.84 9.73
N ASN A 99 16.22 -13.07 10.40
CA ASN A 99 16.23 -13.77 11.69
C ASN A 99 15.47 -13.00 12.78
N GLY A 100 15.55 -11.67 12.79
CA GLY A 100 14.74 -10.82 13.65
C GLY A 100 13.25 -10.87 13.30
N GLN A 101 12.90 -10.87 12.03
CA GLN A 101 11.53 -10.96 11.54
C GLN A 101 10.86 -12.28 11.91
N LEU A 102 11.55 -13.42 11.74
CA LEU A 102 11.07 -14.74 12.18
C LEU A 102 10.75 -14.76 13.68
N LYS A 103 11.61 -14.16 14.51
CA LYS A 103 11.38 -14.05 15.97
C LYS A 103 10.14 -13.21 16.29
N ARG A 104 9.98 -12.03 15.63
CA ARG A 104 8.82 -11.15 15.86
C ARG A 104 7.53 -11.79 15.37
N LEU A 105 7.56 -12.45 14.22
CA LEU A 105 6.42 -13.18 13.64
C LEU A 105 6.12 -14.51 14.34
N LYS A 106 7.02 -14.98 15.25
CA LYS A 106 6.89 -16.26 15.99
C LYS A 106 6.69 -17.47 15.07
N THR A 107 7.51 -17.55 14.03
CA THR A 107 7.43 -18.58 12.98
C THR A 107 8.83 -18.95 12.48
N ASP A 108 8.98 -20.14 11.93
CA ASP A 108 10.24 -20.62 11.35
C ASP A 108 10.35 -20.33 9.84
N TYR A 109 9.28 -19.81 9.22
CA TYR A 109 9.24 -19.52 7.80
C TYR A 109 8.36 -18.30 7.48
N ILE A 110 8.64 -17.68 6.33
CA ILE A 110 7.86 -16.59 5.74
C ILE A 110 7.29 -17.08 4.42
N ASP A 111 5.97 -16.92 4.20
CA ASP A 111 5.35 -17.39 2.96
C ASP A 111 5.76 -16.52 1.77
N PHE A 112 5.69 -15.20 1.91
CA PHE A 112 6.01 -14.24 0.86
C PHE A 112 7.01 -13.21 1.36
N TYR A 113 8.25 -13.26 0.85
CA TYR A 113 9.30 -12.33 1.22
C TYR A 113 9.63 -11.40 0.05
N MET A 114 9.63 -10.08 0.27
CA MET A 114 9.80 -9.17 -0.84
C MET A 114 10.77 -8.04 -0.56
N ILE A 115 11.39 -7.52 -1.62
CA ILE A 115 12.13 -6.27 -1.58
C ILE A 115 11.15 -5.13 -1.35
N HIS A 116 11.42 -4.25 -0.38
CA HIS A 116 10.53 -3.17 0.01
C HIS A 116 10.73 -1.91 -0.81
N ALA A 117 9.66 -1.42 -1.43
CA ALA A 117 9.59 -0.11 -2.09
C ALA A 117 10.72 0.11 -3.11
N LEU A 118 10.88 -0.79 -4.07
CA LEU A 118 11.85 -0.63 -5.14
C LEU A 118 11.60 0.65 -5.94
N THR A 119 12.70 1.34 -6.21
CA THR A 119 12.81 2.47 -7.12
C THR A 119 14.07 2.29 -7.96
N ASP A 120 14.27 3.10 -8.98
CA ASP A 120 15.43 3.04 -9.87
C ASP A 120 16.78 3.07 -9.10
N LYS A 121 16.85 3.90 -8.05
CA LYS A 121 18.03 4.00 -7.19
C LYS A 121 18.23 2.77 -6.31
N ARG A 122 17.16 2.29 -5.69
CA ARG A 122 17.20 1.17 -4.73
C ARG A 122 17.49 -0.16 -5.40
N TRP A 123 16.97 -0.36 -6.62
CA TRP A 123 17.19 -1.57 -7.38
C TRP A 123 18.68 -1.85 -7.60
N LYS A 124 19.44 -0.85 -8.08
CA LYS A 124 20.88 -0.97 -8.31
C LYS A 124 21.65 -1.48 -7.09
N THR A 125 21.31 -0.98 -5.90
CA THR A 125 21.96 -1.41 -4.66
C THR A 125 21.62 -2.86 -4.32
N PHE A 126 20.35 -3.26 -4.41
CA PHE A 126 19.96 -4.66 -4.15
C PHE A 126 20.58 -5.64 -5.14
N GLU A 127 20.71 -5.25 -6.39
CA GLU A 127 21.37 -6.05 -7.40
C GLU A 127 22.86 -6.23 -7.11
N GLN A 128 23.56 -5.14 -6.74
CA GLN A 128 24.99 -5.18 -6.42
C GLN A 128 25.33 -6.09 -5.21
N ILE A 129 24.46 -6.17 -4.21
CA ILE A 129 24.66 -7.03 -3.05
C ILE A 129 24.22 -8.49 -3.26
N GLY A 130 23.72 -8.85 -4.44
CA GLY A 130 23.32 -10.22 -4.77
C GLY A 130 22.06 -10.69 -4.06
N ILE A 131 21.03 -9.82 -3.96
CA ILE A 131 19.78 -10.12 -3.23
C ILE A 131 19.06 -11.36 -3.78
N ILE A 132 19.13 -11.61 -5.08
CA ILE A 132 18.45 -12.75 -5.72
C ILE A 132 19.09 -14.07 -5.26
N ASP A 133 20.42 -14.17 -5.25
CA ASP A 133 21.14 -15.36 -4.79
C ASP A 133 20.81 -15.63 -3.30
N PHE A 134 20.66 -14.57 -2.52
CA PHE A 134 20.24 -14.69 -1.12
C PHE A 134 18.82 -15.26 -1.02
N PHE A 135 17.86 -14.74 -1.78
CA PHE A 135 16.48 -15.24 -1.78
C PHE A 135 16.41 -16.71 -2.20
N GLU A 136 17.12 -17.07 -3.27
CA GLU A 136 17.22 -18.45 -3.72
C GLU A 136 17.81 -19.39 -2.65
N LYS A 137 18.87 -18.93 -1.96
CA LYS A 137 19.43 -19.67 -0.83
C LYS A 137 18.40 -19.85 0.28
N LYS A 138 17.67 -18.80 0.67
CA LYS A 138 16.67 -18.87 1.74
C LYS A 138 15.47 -19.72 1.36
N LYS A 139 15.07 -19.71 0.09
CA LYS A 139 14.02 -20.59 -0.44
C LYS A 139 14.43 -22.06 -0.36
N ARG A 140 15.64 -22.41 -0.78
CA ARG A 140 16.18 -23.78 -0.64
C ARG A 140 16.27 -24.25 0.82
N GLN A 141 16.48 -23.33 1.76
CA GLN A 141 16.49 -23.60 3.20
C GLN A 141 15.09 -23.72 3.81
N GLY A 142 14.02 -23.42 3.07
CA GLY A 142 12.64 -23.40 3.55
C GLY A 142 12.31 -22.21 4.46
N ILE A 143 13.20 -21.23 4.58
CA ILE A 143 13.02 -20.03 5.40
C ILE A 143 12.05 -19.05 4.74
N ILE A 144 12.08 -18.92 3.41
CA ILE A 144 11.06 -18.25 2.62
C ILE A 144 10.47 -19.23 1.62
N LYS A 145 9.17 -19.12 1.33
CA LYS A 145 8.53 -19.99 0.34
C LYS A 145 8.53 -19.35 -1.04
N HIS A 146 8.16 -18.06 -1.11
CA HIS A 146 8.07 -17.28 -2.34
C HIS A 146 8.77 -15.94 -2.16
N TYR A 147 9.39 -15.43 -3.24
CA TYR A 147 10.00 -14.10 -3.22
C TYR A 147 9.53 -13.22 -4.37
N GLY A 148 9.50 -11.93 -4.10
CA GLY A 148 9.04 -10.91 -5.04
C GLY A 148 9.51 -9.51 -4.65
N PHE A 149 8.78 -8.50 -5.06
CA PHE A 149 9.12 -7.11 -4.73
C PHE A 149 7.89 -6.20 -4.69
N SER A 150 7.94 -5.16 -3.85
CA SER A 150 7.02 -4.03 -3.93
C SER A 150 7.69 -2.87 -4.69
N TYR A 151 6.92 -2.17 -5.52
CA TYR A 151 7.46 -1.28 -6.53
C TYR A 151 6.87 0.13 -6.50
N HIS A 152 7.76 1.15 -6.65
CA HIS A 152 7.42 2.57 -6.69
C HIS A 152 8.27 3.35 -7.72
N GLY A 153 8.81 2.69 -8.74
CA GLY A 153 9.61 3.32 -9.79
C GLY A 153 8.83 3.51 -11.10
N THR A 154 9.55 3.70 -12.20
CA THR A 154 8.97 3.89 -13.53
C THR A 154 8.47 2.59 -14.15
N ALA A 155 7.47 2.65 -15.05
CA ALA A 155 6.98 1.47 -15.76
C ALA A 155 8.06 0.79 -16.59
N SER A 156 9.00 1.56 -17.19
CA SER A 156 10.11 1.00 -17.97
C SER A 156 11.03 0.12 -17.12
N LEU A 157 11.45 0.61 -15.95
CA LEU A 157 12.29 -0.18 -15.06
C LEU A 157 11.53 -1.37 -14.46
N PHE A 158 10.22 -1.23 -14.20
CA PHE A 158 9.41 -2.34 -13.75
C PHE A 158 9.48 -3.53 -14.71
N ASN A 159 9.27 -3.26 -16.01
CA ASN A 159 9.33 -4.29 -17.04
C ASN A 159 10.73 -4.91 -17.15
N GLU A 160 11.79 -4.10 -17.03
CA GLU A 160 13.18 -4.58 -17.02
C GLU A 160 13.44 -5.55 -15.84
N ILE A 161 13.00 -5.19 -14.64
CA ILE A 161 13.15 -6.01 -13.44
C ILE A 161 12.39 -7.33 -13.59
N VAL A 162 11.12 -7.27 -14.05
CA VAL A 162 10.29 -8.47 -14.27
C VAL A 162 10.93 -9.41 -15.28
N ALA A 163 11.50 -8.88 -16.38
CA ALA A 163 12.13 -9.69 -17.43
C ALA A 163 13.45 -10.33 -17.01
N LYS A 164 14.14 -9.77 -16.02
CA LYS A 164 15.53 -10.14 -15.69
C LYS A 164 15.66 -11.35 -14.78
N TYR A 165 14.69 -11.60 -13.92
CA TYR A 165 14.74 -12.65 -12.90
C TYR A 165 13.42 -13.41 -12.81
N ASP A 166 13.46 -14.62 -12.25
CA ASP A 166 12.29 -15.48 -12.10
C ASP A 166 11.46 -15.11 -10.86
N TRP A 167 10.96 -13.86 -10.85
CA TRP A 167 10.07 -13.37 -9.79
C TRP A 167 8.78 -14.15 -9.76
N GLU A 168 8.24 -14.36 -8.55
CA GLU A 168 6.99 -15.09 -8.37
C GLU A 168 5.79 -14.16 -8.20
N PHE A 169 6.01 -12.94 -7.66
CA PHE A 169 4.96 -11.94 -7.48
C PHE A 169 5.53 -10.52 -7.47
N ALA A 170 4.66 -9.55 -7.75
CA ALA A 170 4.94 -8.12 -7.61
C ALA A 170 3.80 -7.41 -6.89
N GLN A 171 4.16 -6.48 -5.99
CA GLN A 171 3.22 -5.63 -5.29
C GLN A 171 3.34 -4.21 -5.83
N ILE A 172 2.26 -3.68 -6.43
CA ILE A 172 2.23 -2.38 -7.09
C ILE A 172 1.09 -1.51 -6.56
N GLN A 173 1.25 -0.19 -6.66
CA GLN A 173 0.18 0.75 -6.36
C GLN A 173 -0.80 0.82 -7.52
N MET A 174 -2.12 0.75 -7.25
CA MET A 174 -3.15 1.03 -8.24
C MET A 174 -4.50 1.37 -7.58
N ASN A 175 -5.20 2.33 -8.16
CA ASN A 175 -6.61 2.64 -7.92
C ASN A 175 -7.18 3.31 -9.18
N TYR A 176 -8.48 3.58 -9.23
CA TYR A 176 -9.12 4.12 -10.45
C TYR A 176 -8.66 5.55 -10.83
N VAL A 177 -7.96 6.27 -9.94
CA VAL A 177 -7.38 7.60 -10.24
C VAL A 177 -5.96 7.48 -10.77
N ASP A 178 -5.15 6.58 -10.19
CA ASP A 178 -3.70 6.50 -10.40
C ASP A 178 -3.29 5.36 -11.36
N ILE A 179 -4.12 5.05 -12.36
CA ILE A 179 -3.92 3.92 -13.30
C ILE A 179 -2.65 4.00 -14.17
N ASN A 180 -2.08 5.20 -14.32
CA ASN A 180 -0.88 5.45 -15.13
C ASN A 180 0.34 5.85 -14.27
N MET A 181 0.24 5.73 -12.94
CA MET A 181 1.34 6.07 -12.05
C MET A 181 2.23 4.86 -11.76
N GLN A 182 3.54 5.10 -11.64
CA GLN A 182 4.56 4.08 -11.33
C GLN A 182 4.55 2.93 -12.36
N ALA A 183 4.37 1.67 -11.96
CA ALA A 183 4.19 0.55 -12.88
C ALA A 183 2.93 0.73 -13.74
N GLY A 184 1.87 1.27 -13.15
CA GLY A 184 0.59 1.53 -13.80
C GLY A 184 -0.07 0.27 -14.36
N ILE A 185 -1.11 0.49 -15.17
CA ILE A 185 -1.86 -0.61 -15.79
C ILE A 185 -0.99 -1.43 -16.77
N SER A 186 -0.06 -0.78 -17.46
CA SER A 186 0.86 -1.46 -18.37
C SER A 186 1.82 -2.40 -17.65
N GLY A 187 2.34 -1.97 -16.48
CA GLY A 187 3.19 -2.84 -15.65
C GLY A 187 2.39 -3.98 -15.03
N LEU A 188 1.15 -3.74 -14.58
CA LEU A 188 0.27 -4.78 -14.08
C LEU A 188 0.05 -5.87 -15.14
N GLN A 189 -0.34 -5.48 -16.35
CA GLN A 189 -0.55 -6.41 -17.46
C GLN A 189 0.74 -7.14 -17.85
N TYR A 190 1.88 -6.45 -17.78
CA TYR A 190 3.18 -7.08 -18.07
C TYR A 190 3.53 -8.14 -17.01
N ALA A 191 3.29 -7.87 -15.74
CA ALA A 191 3.50 -8.84 -14.65
C ALA A 191 2.61 -10.08 -14.83
N ASP A 192 1.31 -9.89 -15.04
CA ASP A 192 0.34 -10.97 -15.26
C ASP A 192 0.71 -11.83 -16.48
N ASN A 193 1.04 -11.22 -17.61
CA ASN A 193 1.47 -11.92 -18.83
C ASN A 193 2.78 -12.73 -18.65
N ASN A 194 3.60 -12.38 -17.66
CA ASN A 194 4.79 -13.15 -17.26
C ASN A 194 4.52 -14.14 -16.12
N GLY A 195 3.26 -14.34 -15.76
CA GLY A 195 2.82 -15.28 -14.74
C GLY A 195 3.13 -14.87 -13.30
N LEU A 196 3.48 -13.61 -13.03
CA LEU A 196 3.67 -13.12 -11.67
C LEU A 196 2.33 -12.99 -10.97
N GLY A 197 2.32 -13.35 -9.69
CA GLY A 197 1.23 -12.96 -8.79
C GLY A 197 1.17 -11.44 -8.65
N THR A 198 -0.02 -10.87 -8.75
CA THR A 198 -0.22 -9.43 -8.73
C THR A 198 -0.94 -8.98 -7.47
N ILE A 199 -0.28 -8.14 -6.69
CA ILE A 199 -0.77 -7.65 -5.42
C ILE A 199 -0.91 -6.13 -5.51
N ILE A 200 -2.11 -5.62 -5.25
CA ILE A 200 -2.39 -4.18 -5.34
C ILE A 200 -2.37 -3.55 -3.96
N MET A 201 -1.53 -2.54 -3.77
CA MET A 201 -1.51 -1.66 -2.61
C MET A 201 -2.17 -0.31 -2.94
N GLU A 202 -2.61 0.40 -1.89
CA GLU A 202 -3.26 1.72 -1.97
C GLU A 202 -4.56 1.76 -2.81
N PRO A 203 -5.46 0.78 -2.69
CA PRO A 203 -6.68 0.70 -3.49
C PRO A 203 -7.59 1.91 -3.30
N LEU A 204 -7.58 2.52 -2.12
CA LEU A 204 -8.38 3.69 -1.75
C LEU A 204 -7.54 4.96 -1.59
N ARG A 205 -6.31 4.98 -2.14
CA ARG A 205 -5.40 6.14 -2.11
C ARG A 205 -5.19 6.69 -0.69
N GLY A 206 -4.89 5.79 0.25
CA GLY A 206 -4.72 6.14 1.66
C GLY A 206 -5.99 6.59 2.37
N GLY A 207 -7.17 6.26 1.83
CA GLY A 207 -8.49 6.65 2.33
C GLY A 207 -9.06 7.90 1.65
N GLN A 208 -8.33 8.56 0.75
CA GLN A 208 -8.81 9.76 0.06
C GLN A 208 -10.03 9.49 -0.82
N LEU A 209 -10.14 8.31 -1.42
CA LEU A 209 -11.23 7.94 -2.31
C LEU A 209 -12.54 7.58 -1.59
N VAL A 210 -12.51 7.42 -0.27
CA VAL A 210 -13.70 7.13 0.57
C VAL A 210 -14.08 8.28 1.49
N ASN A 211 -13.30 9.36 1.49
CA ASN A 211 -13.68 10.58 2.19
C ASN A 211 -14.81 11.28 1.44
N ASP A 212 -15.51 12.14 2.15
CA ASP A 212 -16.65 12.89 1.62
C ASP A 212 -16.24 13.65 0.35
N ALA A 213 -16.46 13.02 -0.78
CA ALA A 213 -16.06 13.52 -2.07
C ALA A 213 -16.81 14.82 -2.43
N ASN A 214 -16.20 15.61 -3.26
CA ASN A 214 -16.82 16.78 -3.85
C ASN A 214 -18.17 16.42 -4.51
N SER A 215 -19.10 17.37 -4.56
CA SER A 215 -20.48 17.15 -5.02
C SER A 215 -20.56 16.63 -6.46
N GLU A 216 -19.63 17.02 -7.34
CA GLU A 216 -19.57 16.53 -8.73
C GLU A 216 -19.22 15.02 -8.76
N ILE A 217 -18.24 14.59 -7.98
CA ILE A 217 -17.84 13.18 -7.87
C ILE A 217 -19.00 12.34 -7.33
N LYS A 218 -19.64 12.80 -6.24
CA LYS A 218 -20.82 12.13 -5.66
C LYS A 218 -21.95 12.00 -6.70
N SER A 219 -22.23 13.06 -7.44
CA SER A 219 -23.28 13.06 -8.46
C SER A 219 -23.00 12.07 -9.58
N ILE A 220 -21.74 12.01 -10.07
CA ILE A 220 -21.35 11.06 -11.13
C ILE A 220 -21.55 9.61 -10.65
N LEU A 221 -21.06 9.28 -9.46
CA LEU A 221 -21.14 7.92 -8.90
C LEU A 221 -22.60 7.54 -8.58
N HIS A 222 -23.34 8.41 -7.90
CA HIS A 222 -24.75 8.18 -7.57
C HIS A 222 -25.63 7.98 -8.81
N ASN A 223 -25.41 8.76 -9.87
CA ASN A 223 -26.14 8.61 -11.13
C ASN A 223 -25.83 7.27 -11.83
N ALA A 224 -24.63 6.70 -11.61
CA ALA A 224 -24.29 5.41 -12.17
C ALA A 224 -24.89 4.26 -11.36
N ASN A 225 -24.71 4.28 -10.04
CA ASN A 225 -25.29 3.33 -9.11
C ASN A 225 -25.43 3.98 -7.71
N PRO A 226 -26.67 4.32 -7.27
CA PRO A 226 -26.90 4.99 -6.00
C PRO A 226 -26.66 4.13 -4.77
N ASP A 227 -26.64 2.80 -4.91
CA ASP A 227 -26.59 1.85 -3.81
C ASP A 227 -25.15 1.52 -3.37
N LYS A 228 -24.15 1.88 -4.19
CA LYS A 228 -22.74 1.60 -3.90
C LYS A 228 -22.10 2.63 -2.96
N SER A 229 -21.40 2.16 -1.94
CA SER A 229 -20.50 2.99 -1.12
C SER A 229 -19.27 3.43 -1.91
N LEU A 230 -18.59 4.48 -1.44
CA LEU A 230 -17.32 4.92 -2.06
C LEU A 230 -16.22 3.84 -1.96
N ALA A 231 -16.26 3.01 -0.92
CA ALA A 231 -15.35 1.87 -0.77
C ALA A 231 -15.63 0.78 -1.82
N GLU A 232 -16.92 0.46 -2.06
CA GLU A 232 -17.31 -0.47 -3.13
C GLU A 232 -16.77 -0.03 -4.49
N TRP A 233 -16.93 1.23 -4.86
CA TRP A 233 -16.37 1.76 -6.11
C TRP A 233 -14.86 1.54 -6.24
N GLY A 234 -14.10 1.81 -5.16
CA GLY A 234 -12.65 1.65 -5.16
C GLY A 234 -12.19 0.19 -5.24
N PHE A 235 -12.81 -0.69 -4.46
CA PHE A 235 -12.46 -2.11 -4.44
C PHE A 235 -12.94 -2.85 -5.68
N GLU A 236 -14.16 -2.60 -6.12
CA GLU A 236 -14.74 -3.27 -7.29
C GLU A 236 -14.01 -2.92 -8.59
N PHE A 237 -13.46 -1.70 -8.71
CA PHE A 237 -12.57 -1.36 -9.82
C PHE A 237 -11.41 -2.36 -9.95
N LEU A 238 -10.86 -2.81 -8.85
CA LEU A 238 -9.74 -3.76 -8.82
C LEU A 238 -10.22 -5.22 -8.89
N PHE A 239 -11.25 -5.58 -8.13
CA PHE A 239 -11.79 -6.94 -8.15
C PHE A 239 -12.44 -7.34 -9.47
N ASN A 240 -12.91 -6.35 -10.25
CA ASN A 240 -13.44 -6.55 -11.60
C ASN A 240 -12.40 -7.10 -12.59
N ARG A 241 -11.10 -7.00 -12.29
CA ARG A 241 -9.98 -7.32 -13.16
C ARG A 241 -9.50 -8.75 -12.95
N ASN A 242 -9.18 -9.43 -14.05
CA ASN A 242 -8.59 -10.78 -14.04
C ASN A 242 -7.07 -10.78 -13.80
N ASP A 243 -6.40 -9.64 -14.04
CA ASP A 243 -4.97 -9.44 -13.82
C ASP A 243 -4.62 -8.89 -12.43
N VAL A 244 -5.55 -8.97 -11.46
CA VAL A 244 -5.35 -8.62 -10.05
C VAL A 244 -5.66 -9.82 -9.18
N ASP A 245 -4.69 -10.33 -8.43
CA ASP A 245 -4.90 -11.49 -7.55
C ASP A 245 -5.30 -11.08 -6.13
N ILE A 246 -4.61 -10.09 -5.56
CA ILE A 246 -4.88 -9.59 -4.20
C ILE A 246 -5.02 -8.09 -4.20
N VAL A 247 -6.01 -7.58 -3.47
CA VAL A 247 -6.13 -6.16 -3.12
C VAL A 247 -5.87 -5.99 -1.63
N LEU A 248 -4.80 -5.28 -1.27
CA LEU A 248 -4.43 -5.03 0.13
C LEU A 248 -5.22 -3.86 0.71
N SER A 249 -5.83 -4.06 1.86
CA SER A 249 -6.44 -2.99 2.65
C SER A 249 -5.81 -2.84 4.02
N GLY A 250 -5.35 -1.63 4.33
CA GLY A 250 -5.00 -1.22 5.68
C GLY A 250 -6.24 -0.66 6.39
N MET A 251 -6.69 -1.34 7.44
CA MET A 251 -7.90 -1.01 8.18
C MET A 251 -7.55 -0.67 9.64
N ASN A 252 -8.26 0.28 10.23
CA ASN A 252 -8.05 0.72 11.62
C ASN A 252 -9.33 0.67 12.48
N HIS A 253 -10.41 0.15 11.92
CA HIS A 253 -11.69 -0.04 12.60
C HIS A 253 -12.35 -1.34 12.15
N ILE A 254 -13.02 -2.04 13.07
CA ILE A 254 -13.67 -3.33 12.78
C ILE A 254 -14.75 -3.23 11.69
N ASP A 255 -15.45 -2.11 11.60
CA ASP A 255 -16.48 -1.93 10.58
C ASP A 255 -15.89 -1.86 9.17
N GLN A 256 -14.69 -1.30 9.01
CA GLN A 256 -13.96 -1.34 7.74
C GLN A 256 -13.59 -2.78 7.36
N VAL A 257 -13.20 -3.59 8.34
CA VAL A 257 -12.90 -5.03 8.10
C VAL A 257 -14.14 -5.74 7.60
N LYS A 258 -15.29 -5.54 8.28
CA LYS A 258 -16.58 -6.14 7.92
C LYS A 258 -17.04 -5.70 6.53
N GLU A 259 -16.99 -4.40 6.24
CA GLU A 259 -17.37 -3.84 4.93
C GLU A 259 -16.50 -4.40 3.81
N ASN A 260 -15.18 -4.35 3.97
CA ASN A 260 -14.24 -4.79 2.92
C ASN A 260 -14.34 -6.30 2.65
N ILE A 261 -14.56 -7.12 3.69
CA ILE A 261 -14.82 -8.55 3.54
C ILE A 261 -16.13 -8.80 2.78
N LYS A 262 -17.20 -8.05 3.11
CA LYS A 262 -18.48 -8.13 2.38
C LYS A 262 -18.30 -7.80 0.90
N ILE A 263 -17.60 -6.71 0.60
CA ILE A 263 -17.30 -6.28 -0.78
C ILE A 263 -16.53 -7.40 -1.51
N ALA A 264 -15.41 -7.87 -0.93
CA ALA A 264 -14.58 -8.91 -1.53
C ALA A 264 -15.33 -10.26 -1.72
N SER A 265 -16.24 -10.58 -0.79
CA SER A 265 -17.02 -11.83 -0.87
C SER A 265 -18.05 -11.82 -1.99
N ASN A 266 -18.58 -10.65 -2.32
CA ASN A 266 -19.61 -10.46 -3.35
C ASN A 266 -19.02 -10.10 -4.72
N SER A 267 -17.70 -9.83 -4.80
CA SER A 267 -17.04 -9.43 -6.04
C SER A 267 -16.77 -10.60 -6.98
N TYR A 268 -16.71 -10.32 -8.27
CA TYR A 268 -16.30 -11.27 -9.32
C TYR A 268 -15.69 -10.50 -10.50
N ILE A 269 -14.91 -11.21 -11.32
CA ILE A 269 -14.27 -10.63 -12.50
C ILE A 269 -15.35 -10.25 -13.53
N GLY A 270 -15.28 -9.04 -14.07
CA GLY A 270 -16.24 -8.52 -15.06
C GLY A 270 -17.55 -7.99 -14.44
N MET A 271 -17.57 -7.69 -13.14
CA MET A 271 -18.79 -7.26 -12.43
C MET A 271 -19.25 -5.85 -12.77
N LEU A 272 -18.37 -4.95 -13.15
CA LEU A 272 -18.73 -3.57 -13.47
C LEU A 272 -19.44 -3.47 -14.81
N THR A 273 -20.58 -2.79 -14.81
CA THR A 273 -21.29 -2.44 -16.04
C THR A 273 -20.54 -1.37 -16.84
N VAL A 274 -20.87 -1.22 -18.12
CA VAL A 274 -20.31 -0.15 -18.97
C VAL A 274 -20.56 1.23 -18.33
N LYS A 275 -21.78 1.48 -17.83
CA LYS A 275 -22.14 2.74 -17.18
C LYS A 275 -21.29 3.03 -15.93
N GLU A 276 -21.01 2.04 -15.12
CA GLU A 276 -20.15 2.15 -13.93
C GLU A 276 -18.70 2.39 -14.30
N THR A 277 -18.20 1.70 -15.31
CA THR A 277 -16.83 1.91 -15.82
C THR A 277 -16.64 3.33 -16.37
N GLU A 278 -17.61 3.85 -17.14
CA GLU A 278 -17.61 5.23 -17.63
C GLU A 278 -17.66 6.25 -16.47
N ALA A 279 -18.44 5.96 -15.43
CA ALA A 279 -18.52 6.82 -14.24
C ALA A 279 -17.17 6.90 -13.54
N LEU A 280 -16.48 5.78 -13.31
CA LEU A 280 -15.13 5.75 -12.72
C LEU A 280 -14.11 6.52 -13.58
N TYR A 281 -14.20 6.41 -14.90
CA TYR A 281 -13.36 7.21 -15.80
C TYR A 281 -13.60 8.71 -15.61
N LYS A 282 -14.85 9.16 -15.62
CA LYS A 282 -15.21 10.58 -15.41
C LYS A 282 -14.74 11.07 -14.03
N VAL A 283 -14.96 10.29 -13.00
CA VAL A 283 -14.48 10.61 -11.64
C VAL A 283 -12.96 10.74 -11.59
N SER A 284 -12.24 9.84 -12.26
CA SER A 284 -10.77 9.92 -12.30
C SER A 284 -10.27 11.20 -13.00
N GLU A 285 -10.96 11.67 -14.04
CA GLU A 285 -10.69 12.95 -14.71
C GLU A 285 -10.91 14.15 -13.77
N VAL A 286 -12.01 14.14 -12.99
CA VAL A 286 -12.29 15.19 -11.99
C VAL A 286 -11.19 15.19 -10.93
N TYR A 287 -10.84 14.04 -10.35
CA TYR A 287 -9.76 13.96 -9.36
C TYR A 287 -8.42 14.46 -9.89
N ARG A 288 -8.02 14.08 -11.11
CA ARG A 288 -6.74 14.53 -11.71
C ARG A 288 -6.68 16.04 -11.91
N LYS A 289 -7.81 16.70 -12.19
CA LYS A 289 -7.88 18.18 -12.29
C LYS A 289 -7.78 18.86 -10.92
N LEU A 290 -8.33 18.23 -9.89
CA LEU A 290 -8.41 18.80 -8.53
C LEU A 290 -7.14 18.58 -7.72
N ILE A 291 -6.47 17.44 -7.82
CA ILE A 291 -5.32 17.07 -7.00
C ILE A 291 -4.16 18.05 -7.23
N LYS A 292 -3.73 18.71 -6.18
CA LYS A 292 -2.60 19.65 -6.18
C LYS A 292 -1.25 18.95 -6.05
N VAL A 293 -1.20 17.87 -5.28
CA VAL A 293 0.01 17.08 -5.05
C VAL A 293 -0.31 15.58 -5.08
N PRO A 294 0.48 14.75 -5.81
CA PRO A 294 0.21 13.33 -5.94
C PRO A 294 0.60 12.53 -4.69
N CYS A 295 0.27 13.05 -3.50
CA CYS A 295 0.56 12.41 -2.22
C CYS A 295 -0.49 11.33 -1.92
N THR A 296 -0.04 10.11 -1.63
CA THR A 296 -0.89 8.95 -1.27
C THR A 296 -0.97 8.72 0.24
N THR A 297 -0.46 9.65 1.04
CA THR A 297 -0.43 9.55 2.52
C THR A 297 0.23 8.28 3.07
N CYS A 298 1.24 7.76 2.38
CA CYS A 298 1.99 6.56 2.78
C CYS A 298 2.84 6.75 4.06
N ARG A 299 3.07 8.01 4.50
CA ARG A 299 3.78 8.41 5.73
C ARG A 299 5.28 8.15 5.78
N TYR A 300 5.93 7.68 4.71
CA TYR A 300 7.40 7.48 4.71
C TYR A 300 8.18 8.77 5.00
N CYS A 301 7.63 9.94 4.66
CA CYS A 301 8.23 11.26 4.98
C CYS A 301 8.17 11.66 6.47
N GLY A 302 7.66 10.81 7.36
CA GLY A 302 7.59 11.04 8.82
C GLY A 302 8.94 11.13 9.54
N ILE A 303 10.05 11.05 8.81
CA ILE A 303 11.43 11.18 9.29
C ILE A 303 11.94 12.63 9.34
N CYS A 304 11.05 13.63 9.23
CA CYS A 304 11.44 15.05 9.18
C CYS A 304 12.14 15.49 10.46
N PRO A 305 13.39 16.04 10.40
CA PRO A 305 14.11 16.47 11.59
C PRO A 305 13.48 17.70 12.27
N GLN A 306 12.62 18.44 11.55
CA GLN A 306 11.83 19.56 12.07
C GLN A 306 10.44 19.10 12.56
N ASN A 307 10.15 17.82 12.61
CA ASN A 307 8.86 17.26 13.01
C ASN A 307 7.65 17.78 12.20
N ILE A 308 7.87 18.21 10.96
CA ILE A 308 6.77 18.63 10.08
C ILE A 308 5.94 17.40 9.72
N ASN A 309 4.64 17.46 9.99
CA ASN A 309 3.71 16.42 9.56
C ASN A 309 3.37 16.58 8.07
N ILE A 310 4.33 16.21 7.21
CA ILE A 310 4.32 16.45 5.77
C ILE A 310 3.12 15.80 5.09
N TYR A 311 2.85 14.52 5.37
CA TYR A 311 1.75 13.79 4.74
C TYR A 311 0.39 14.41 5.08
N ASN A 312 0.23 14.93 6.31
CA ASN A 312 -1.00 15.61 6.71
C ASN A 312 -1.11 16.99 6.03
N ALA A 313 -0.02 17.75 5.94
CA ALA A 313 -0.02 19.01 5.20
C ALA A 313 -0.44 18.81 3.74
N PHE A 314 0.08 17.79 3.06
CA PHE A 314 -0.30 17.48 1.67
C PHE A 314 -1.72 16.94 1.54
N MET A 315 -2.20 16.15 2.50
CA MET A 315 -3.59 15.72 2.57
C MET A 315 -4.52 16.94 2.67
N GLN A 316 -4.23 17.88 3.58
CA GLN A 316 -5.02 19.11 3.72
C GLN A 316 -4.92 20.01 2.49
N TYR A 317 -3.76 20.08 1.82
CA TYR A 317 -3.62 20.81 0.57
C TYR A 317 -4.51 20.25 -0.54
N ASN A 318 -4.60 18.93 -0.68
CA ASN A 318 -5.54 18.31 -1.60
C ASN A 318 -7.00 18.51 -1.13
N ASN A 319 -7.30 18.35 0.16
CA ASN A 319 -8.64 18.52 0.71
C ASN A 319 -9.22 19.91 0.47
N ALA A 320 -8.38 20.95 0.45
CA ALA A 320 -8.81 22.32 0.15
C ALA A 320 -9.56 22.46 -1.20
N VAL A 321 -9.26 21.58 -2.15
CA VAL A 321 -9.86 21.63 -3.49
C VAL A 321 -10.82 20.46 -3.77
N THR A 322 -10.73 19.40 -2.97
CA THR A 322 -11.57 18.20 -3.14
C THR A 322 -12.71 18.13 -2.14
N MET A 323 -12.62 18.82 -0.99
CA MET A 323 -13.54 18.68 0.13
C MET A 323 -13.91 20.03 0.77
N ASP A 324 -13.05 20.59 1.62
CA ASP A 324 -13.33 21.74 2.47
C ASP A 324 -12.11 22.66 2.59
N PHE A 325 -12.22 23.83 1.93
CA PHE A 325 -11.18 24.86 1.95
C PHE A 325 -10.95 25.46 3.34
N GLU A 326 -12.02 25.72 4.09
CA GLU A 326 -11.91 26.40 5.38
C GLU A 326 -11.23 25.53 6.44
N SER A 327 -11.57 24.26 6.52
CA SER A 327 -10.89 23.30 7.41
C SER A 327 -9.41 23.13 7.07
N ALA A 328 -9.08 23.05 5.78
CA ALA A 328 -7.71 22.98 5.32
C ALA A 328 -6.93 24.26 5.66
N LYS A 329 -7.54 25.42 5.47
CA LYS A 329 -6.95 26.72 5.83
C LYS A 329 -6.70 26.84 7.33
N MET A 330 -7.65 26.40 8.17
CA MET A 330 -7.44 26.36 9.62
C MET A 330 -6.24 25.50 10.01
N TYR A 331 -6.07 24.33 9.38
CA TYR A 331 -4.90 23.47 9.62
C TYR A 331 -3.58 24.22 9.31
N PHE A 332 -3.49 24.85 8.14
CA PHE A 332 -2.28 25.57 7.74
C PHE A 332 -2.02 26.78 8.64
N THR A 333 -3.05 27.52 9.03
CA THR A 333 -2.93 28.64 9.98
C THR A 333 -2.39 28.19 11.33
N LYS A 334 -2.92 27.07 11.87
CA LYS A 334 -2.49 26.50 13.17
C LYS A 334 -1.06 25.97 13.13
N ASN A 335 -0.61 25.44 12.00
CA ASN A 335 0.70 24.80 11.84
C ASN A 335 1.70 25.66 11.05
N LYS A 336 1.42 26.94 10.88
CA LYS A 336 2.17 27.90 10.08
C LYS A 336 3.68 27.87 10.36
N ASP A 337 4.07 28.05 11.63
CA ASP A 337 5.47 28.15 12.02
C ASP A 337 6.20 26.81 11.83
N LEU A 338 5.52 25.70 12.12
CA LEU A 338 6.07 24.37 11.92
C LEU A 338 6.29 24.05 10.43
N ILE A 339 5.35 24.39 9.56
CA ILE A 339 5.49 24.18 8.11
C ILE A 339 6.64 25.02 7.55
N ASN A 340 6.78 26.27 8.02
CA ASN A 340 7.87 27.18 7.62
C ASN A 340 9.23 26.81 8.21
N SER A 341 9.31 25.93 9.20
CA SER A 341 10.59 25.47 9.76
C SER A 341 11.37 24.54 8.83
N CYS A 342 10.88 24.28 7.61
CA CYS A 342 11.56 23.42 6.64
C CYS A 342 12.95 23.97 6.27
N ILE A 343 14.00 23.19 6.54
CA ILE A 343 15.40 23.52 6.27
C ILE A 343 15.91 22.97 4.93
N ASP A 344 15.03 22.48 4.08
CA ASP A 344 15.34 21.85 2.77
C ASP A 344 16.44 20.79 2.82
N CYS A 345 16.48 19.98 3.88
CA CYS A 345 17.47 18.89 4.03
C CYS A 345 17.22 17.69 3.11
N ARG A 346 16.12 17.66 2.38
CA ARG A 346 15.66 16.68 1.36
C ARG A 346 15.53 15.22 1.82
N LYS A 347 15.76 14.87 3.08
CA LYS A 347 15.59 13.49 3.60
C LYS A 347 14.23 12.90 3.28
N CYS A 348 13.17 13.72 3.35
CA CYS A 348 11.81 13.30 3.03
C CYS A 348 11.59 13.04 1.52
N VAL A 349 12.35 13.69 0.64
CA VAL A 349 12.32 13.46 -0.82
C VAL A 349 12.93 12.11 -1.16
N ASP A 350 14.07 11.77 -0.53
CA ASP A 350 14.76 10.49 -0.78
C ASP A 350 13.92 9.26 -0.44
N VAL A 351 12.98 9.39 0.49
CA VAL A 351 12.10 8.28 0.91
C VAL A 351 10.71 8.35 0.27
N CYS A 352 10.39 9.44 -0.45
CA CYS A 352 9.07 9.62 -1.06
C CYS A 352 8.88 8.68 -2.25
N PRO A 353 7.93 7.71 -2.19
CA PRO A 353 7.70 6.80 -3.32
C PRO A 353 7.08 7.50 -4.53
N GLN A 354 6.46 8.67 -4.34
CA GLN A 354 5.84 9.45 -5.41
C GLN A 354 6.82 10.46 -6.07
N GLY A 355 8.07 10.52 -5.62
CA GLY A 355 9.07 11.44 -6.17
C GLY A 355 8.73 12.92 -5.98
N ILE A 356 7.92 13.27 -4.97
CA ILE A 356 7.47 14.65 -4.72
C ILE A 356 8.66 15.49 -4.25
N ASP A 357 8.87 16.64 -4.87
CA ASP A 357 9.77 17.68 -4.34
C ASP A 357 9.12 18.35 -3.11
N ILE A 358 9.22 17.66 -1.97
CA ILE A 358 8.48 18.00 -0.76
C ILE A 358 8.75 19.41 -0.26
N PRO A 359 10.00 19.93 -0.17
CA PRO A 359 10.24 21.30 0.27
C PRO A 359 9.56 22.34 -0.61
N LYS A 360 9.63 22.15 -1.94
CA LYS A 360 8.98 23.04 -2.91
C LYS A 360 7.46 23.04 -2.72
N VAL A 361 6.86 21.85 -2.66
CA VAL A 361 5.40 21.71 -2.53
C VAL A 361 4.89 22.18 -1.17
N LEU A 362 5.65 22.02 -0.07
CA LEU A 362 5.30 22.61 1.23
C LEU A 362 5.19 24.13 1.14
N LYS A 363 6.13 24.79 0.44
CA LYS A 363 6.11 26.23 0.22
C LYS A 363 4.94 26.66 -0.67
N GLU A 364 4.65 25.91 -1.71
CA GLU A 364 3.48 26.15 -2.58
C GLU A 364 2.17 26.03 -1.80
N ALA A 365 2.03 24.96 -1.00
CA ALA A 365 0.87 24.74 -0.15
C ALA A 365 0.72 25.86 0.89
N TYR A 366 1.81 26.27 1.53
CA TYR A 366 1.79 27.39 2.46
C TYR A 366 1.30 28.68 1.80
N ASN A 367 1.83 29.03 0.64
CA ASN A 367 1.44 30.24 -0.10
C ASN A 367 -0.02 30.21 -0.59
N PHE A 368 -0.55 29.02 -0.88
CA PHE A 368 -1.94 28.85 -1.32
C PHE A 368 -2.96 29.25 -0.25
N PHE A 369 -2.59 29.15 1.04
CA PHE A 369 -3.46 29.50 2.16
C PHE A 369 -3.19 30.88 2.78
N GLN A 370 -2.26 31.69 2.22
CA GLN A 370 -2.07 33.08 2.64
C GLN A 370 -3.11 33.98 2.00
#